data_dc8e8e2d1407b8142842b0729786e58e
#
_entry.id   dc8e8e2d1407b8142842b0729786e58e
#
_cell.length_a   1.000
_cell.length_b   1.000
_cell.length_c   1.000
_cell.angle_alpha   90.00
_cell.angle_beta   90.00
_cell.angle_gamma   90.00
#
_symmetry.space_group_name_H-M   'P 1'
#
loop_
_entity.id
_entity.type
_entity.pdbx_description
1 polymer ?
#
loop_
_entity_poly.entity_id
_entity_poly.type
_entity_poly.pdbx_seq_one_letter_code
_entity_poly.pdbx_strand_id
1 'polypeptide(L)'
;FVRRADPTRLVDAASGWFDQGGGDFRSRHRYVLRLVAPPRGDGRAFYLSEFGGLNLAVEGRAWPEAPFGYRFLEDRGALARAMTELYRGQLVPLVGAGLAACTYTQVSDVERESNGLMTYDRVVVKVDPALMARLNRELEVAFARVRRA
;
A
#
# COMPACT_ATOMS: atom_id res chain seq x y z
N PHE A 1 2.00 -3.58 27.27
CA PHE A 1 2.42 -4.99 27.34
C PHE A 1 3.50 -5.30 26.29
N VAL A 2 3.22 -5.12 24.99
CA VAL A 2 4.11 -5.51 23.88
C VAL A 2 5.52 -4.93 24.05
N ARG A 3 5.66 -3.62 24.28
CA ARG A 3 6.98 -2.98 24.49
C ARG A 3 7.79 -3.55 25.66
N ARG A 4 7.12 -4.07 26.69
CA ARG A 4 7.81 -4.71 27.83
C ARG A 4 8.21 -6.14 27.52
N ALA A 5 7.45 -6.82 26.66
CA ALA A 5 7.75 -8.18 26.24
C ALA A 5 8.89 -8.23 25.22
N ASP A 6 8.89 -7.27 24.26
CA ASP A 6 9.98 -7.11 23.28
C ASP A 6 10.30 -5.62 23.06
N PRO A 7 11.31 -5.07 23.75
CA PRO A 7 11.70 -3.67 23.60
C PRO A 7 12.50 -3.40 22.30
N THR A 8 12.84 -4.41 21.52
CA THR A 8 13.67 -4.27 20.31
C THR A 8 12.88 -3.96 19.07
N ARG A 9 11.54 -4.07 19.11
CA ARG A 9 10.65 -3.88 17.96
C ARG A 9 9.85 -2.60 18.06
N LEU A 10 9.63 -1.99 16.90
CA LEU A 10 8.66 -0.91 16.78
C LEU A 10 7.24 -1.51 16.85
N VAL A 11 6.32 -0.75 17.44
CA VAL A 11 4.94 -1.19 17.67
C VAL A 11 3.99 -0.37 16.82
N ASP A 12 3.25 -1.03 15.94
CA ASP A 12 2.04 -0.49 15.32
C ASP A 12 0.83 -0.92 16.15
N ALA A 13 0.27 0.02 16.92
CA ALA A 13 -0.76 -0.28 17.89
C ALA A 13 -2.15 -0.45 17.28
N ALA A 14 -2.39 0.14 16.11
CA ALA A 14 -3.70 0.14 15.45
C ALA A 14 -3.54 0.34 13.95
N SER A 15 -3.17 -0.72 13.23
CA SER A 15 -3.28 -0.73 11.77
C SER A 15 -4.75 -0.72 11.36
N GLY A 16 -5.20 0.31 10.66
CA GLY A 16 -6.61 0.45 10.28
C GLY A 16 -6.99 1.82 9.74
N TRP A 17 -8.30 2.06 9.72
CA TRP A 17 -8.88 3.31 9.20
C TRP A 17 -8.76 4.49 10.17
N PHE A 18 -8.68 4.21 11.46
CA PHE A 18 -8.71 5.21 12.52
C PHE A 18 -7.50 5.06 13.43
N ASP A 19 -6.77 6.16 13.60
CA ASP A 19 -5.69 6.23 14.57
C ASP A 19 -6.28 6.29 16.00
N GLN A 20 -5.85 5.37 16.85
CA GLN A 20 -6.30 5.29 18.25
C GLN A 20 -5.27 5.88 19.24
N GLY A 21 -4.20 6.49 18.74
CA GLY A 21 -3.17 7.11 19.55
C GLY A 21 -2.35 6.10 20.35
N GLY A 22 -1.21 5.69 19.89
CA GLY A 22 -0.34 4.71 20.56
C GLY A 22 0.69 4.14 19.63
N GLY A 23 1.60 3.33 20.14
CA GLY A 23 2.66 2.75 19.33
C GLY A 23 3.68 3.78 18.85
N ASP A 24 4.47 3.38 17.85
CA ASP A 24 5.52 4.19 17.22
C ASP A 24 5.03 4.80 15.91
N PHE A 25 3.94 4.28 15.37
CA PHE A 25 3.39 4.68 14.09
C PHE A 25 2.03 5.36 14.23
N ARG A 26 1.82 6.35 13.38
CA ARG A 26 0.50 6.84 13.01
C ARG A 26 0.09 6.08 11.76
N SER A 27 -0.52 4.90 11.95
CA SER A 27 -0.95 4.01 10.88
C SER A 27 -2.27 4.46 10.26
N ARG A 28 -2.39 4.22 8.94
CA ARG A 28 -3.64 4.47 8.22
C ARG A 28 -3.79 3.55 7.02
N HIS A 29 -5.01 3.00 6.84
CA HIS A 29 -5.48 2.41 5.60
C HIS A 29 -6.06 3.49 4.69
N ARG A 30 -5.76 3.45 3.37
CA ARG A 30 -6.29 4.41 2.42
C ARG A 30 -6.39 3.80 1.03
N TYR A 31 -7.62 3.57 0.54
CA TYR A 31 -7.86 2.88 -0.73
C TYR A 31 -8.55 3.75 -1.80
N VAL A 32 -9.66 4.37 -1.47
CA VAL A 32 -10.55 5.03 -2.43
C VAL A 32 -10.22 6.51 -2.62
N LEU A 33 -9.77 7.14 -1.57
CA LEU A 33 -9.53 8.57 -1.53
C LEU A 33 -8.06 8.88 -1.82
N ARG A 34 -7.80 10.11 -2.28
CA ARG A 34 -6.44 10.61 -2.47
C ARG A 34 -5.59 10.37 -1.21
N LEU A 35 -4.36 9.91 -1.43
CA LEU A 35 -3.39 9.75 -0.35
C LEU A 35 -3.00 11.13 0.19
N VAL A 36 -3.16 11.32 1.50
CA VAL A 36 -2.80 12.57 2.19
C VAL A 36 -2.07 12.24 3.49
N ALA A 37 -1.02 13.00 3.78
CA ALA A 37 -0.37 12.92 5.07
C ALA A 37 -1.29 13.46 6.16
N PRO A 38 -1.32 12.86 7.35
CA PRO A 38 -1.99 13.45 8.51
C PRO A 38 -1.24 14.73 8.93
N PRO A 39 -1.92 15.65 9.62
CA PRO A 39 -1.25 16.79 10.22
C PRO A 39 -0.07 16.33 11.08
N ARG A 40 1.05 17.07 11.05
CA ARG A 40 2.17 16.84 11.97
C ARG A 40 1.71 17.07 13.41
N GLY A 41 2.21 16.29 14.37
CA GLY A 41 1.72 16.49 15.72
C GLY A 41 2.45 15.72 16.81
N ASP A 42 2.25 14.44 16.94
CA ASP A 42 2.61 13.65 18.13
C ASP A 42 3.97 12.93 18.07
N GLY A 43 4.79 13.24 17.08
CA GLY A 43 6.12 12.66 16.92
C GLY A 43 6.16 11.22 16.39
N ARG A 44 5.02 10.57 16.18
CA ARG A 44 4.94 9.23 15.59
C ARG A 44 5.21 9.27 14.09
N ALA A 45 5.86 8.22 13.57
CA ALA A 45 6.11 8.08 12.14
C ALA A 45 4.81 7.80 11.36
N PHE A 46 4.55 8.52 10.28
CA PHE A 46 3.40 8.24 9.42
C PHE A 46 3.64 6.98 8.59
N TYR A 47 2.80 5.97 8.81
CA TYR A 47 2.80 4.70 8.10
C TYR A 47 1.48 4.51 7.34
N LEU A 48 1.57 4.48 6.03
CA LEU A 48 0.45 4.07 5.17
C LEU A 48 0.40 2.54 5.17
N SER A 49 -0.18 1.97 6.21
CA SER A 49 -0.12 0.54 6.53
C SER A 49 -0.89 -0.33 5.53
N GLU A 50 -1.83 0.26 4.79
CA GLU A 50 -2.42 -0.34 3.61
C GLU A 50 -2.82 0.73 2.59
N PHE A 51 -2.47 0.48 1.32
CA PHE A 51 -2.92 1.29 0.19
C PHE A 51 -3.00 0.44 -1.08
N GLY A 52 -3.68 0.94 -2.11
CA GLY A 52 -3.82 0.24 -3.38
C GLY A 52 -5.26 -0.14 -3.66
N GLY A 53 -5.64 -1.39 -3.40
CA GLY A 53 -7.00 -1.88 -3.64
C GLY A 53 -7.41 -1.81 -5.11
N LEU A 54 -6.43 -1.96 -6.03
CA LEU A 54 -6.64 -1.96 -7.47
C LEU A 54 -6.99 -3.36 -7.94
N ASN A 55 -8.28 -3.61 -8.16
CA ASN A 55 -8.80 -4.93 -8.48
C ASN A 55 -8.71 -5.22 -9.98
N LEU A 56 -8.14 -6.36 -10.33
CA LEU A 56 -8.20 -6.98 -11.66
C LEU A 56 -8.46 -8.46 -11.50
N ALA A 57 -9.67 -8.90 -11.77
CA ALA A 57 -10.01 -10.32 -11.82
C ALA A 57 -9.43 -10.95 -13.10
N VAL A 58 -8.84 -12.13 -12.96
CA VAL A 58 -8.36 -12.93 -14.09
C VAL A 58 -9.35 -14.10 -14.28
N GLU A 59 -9.91 -14.21 -15.48
CA GLU A 59 -10.88 -15.24 -15.82
C GLU A 59 -10.33 -16.65 -15.53
N GLY A 60 -11.16 -17.48 -14.89
CA GLY A 60 -10.80 -18.85 -14.50
C GLY A 60 -9.81 -18.95 -13.33
N ARG A 61 -9.40 -17.81 -12.72
CA ARG A 61 -8.45 -17.76 -11.62
C ARG A 61 -8.87 -16.79 -10.50
N ALA A 62 -10.09 -16.33 -10.53
CA ALA A 62 -10.70 -15.56 -9.47
C ALA A 62 -11.53 -16.47 -8.58
N TRP A 63 -11.73 -16.05 -7.33
CA TRP A 63 -12.64 -16.74 -6.42
C TRP A 63 -14.07 -16.77 -7.01
N PRO A 64 -14.83 -17.87 -6.86
CA PRO A 64 -16.12 -18.05 -7.53
C PRO A 64 -17.22 -17.09 -7.08
N GLU A 65 -17.07 -16.47 -5.92
CA GLU A 65 -18.05 -15.51 -5.40
C GLU A 65 -17.87 -14.11 -6.01
N ALA A 66 -18.90 -13.27 -5.87
CA ALA A 66 -18.86 -11.89 -6.34
C ALA A 66 -17.64 -11.15 -5.75
N PRO A 67 -16.83 -10.46 -6.57
CA PRO A 67 -15.62 -9.82 -6.10
C PRO A 67 -15.93 -8.69 -5.12
N PHE A 68 -15.09 -8.55 -4.13
CA PHE A 68 -15.07 -7.45 -3.17
C PHE A 68 -13.85 -6.55 -3.41
N GLY A 69 -14.01 -5.25 -3.26
CA GLY A 69 -12.89 -4.33 -3.39
C GLY A 69 -13.30 -2.90 -3.71
N TYR A 70 -12.30 -2.07 -4.04
CA TYR A 70 -12.48 -0.61 -4.12
C TYR A 70 -12.51 -0.08 -5.55
N ARG A 71 -11.49 -0.35 -6.37
CA ARG A 71 -11.41 0.11 -7.76
C ARG A 71 -11.22 -1.08 -8.68
N PHE A 72 -12.21 -1.37 -9.52
CA PHE A 72 -12.16 -2.44 -10.50
C PHE A 72 -11.62 -1.93 -11.83
N LEU A 73 -10.73 -2.69 -12.45
CA LEU A 73 -10.03 -2.36 -13.67
C LEU A 73 -10.31 -3.42 -14.74
N GLU A 74 -10.32 -3.00 -15.99
CA GLU A 74 -10.76 -3.82 -17.11
C GLU A 74 -9.67 -4.74 -17.63
N ASP A 75 -8.40 -4.30 -17.57
CA ASP A 75 -7.28 -5.03 -18.16
C ASP A 75 -5.94 -4.70 -17.44
N ARG A 76 -4.89 -5.42 -17.84
CA ARG A 76 -3.53 -5.23 -17.33
C ARG A 76 -2.95 -3.85 -17.66
N GLY A 77 -3.33 -3.28 -18.80
CA GLY A 77 -2.90 -1.95 -19.21
C GLY A 77 -3.50 -0.87 -18.30
N ALA A 78 -4.80 -0.99 -17.98
CA ALA A 78 -5.47 -0.14 -17.01
C ALA A 78 -4.85 -0.28 -15.61
N LEU A 79 -4.51 -1.51 -15.19
CA LEU A 79 -3.83 -1.75 -13.92
C LEU A 79 -2.44 -1.09 -13.89
N ALA A 80 -1.64 -1.24 -14.94
CA ALA A 80 -0.31 -0.63 -15.05
C ALA A 80 -0.37 0.90 -15.00
N ARG A 81 -1.36 1.51 -15.68
CA ARG A 81 -1.60 2.97 -15.63
C ARG A 81 -2.01 3.42 -14.23
N ALA A 82 -2.94 2.71 -13.60
CA ALA A 82 -3.41 3.03 -12.25
C ALA A 82 -2.30 2.90 -11.21
N MET A 83 -1.44 1.87 -11.31
CA MET A 83 -0.25 1.71 -10.47
C MET A 83 0.72 2.87 -10.65
N THR A 84 1.01 3.25 -11.90
CA THR A 84 1.92 4.36 -12.20
C THR A 84 1.40 5.68 -11.61
N GLU A 85 0.11 5.95 -11.80
CA GLU A 85 -0.55 7.14 -11.23
C GLU A 85 -0.49 7.14 -9.70
N LEU A 86 -0.80 6.00 -9.08
CA LEU A 86 -0.79 5.87 -7.62
C LEU A 86 0.61 6.12 -7.03
N TYR A 87 1.65 5.51 -7.61
CA TYR A 87 3.02 5.67 -7.13
C TYR A 87 3.57 7.06 -7.42
N ARG A 88 3.59 7.50 -8.68
CA ARG A 88 4.20 8.78 -9.08
C ARG A 88 3.37 9.98 -8.71
N GLY A 89 2.04 9.88 -8.88
CA GLY A 89 1.12 11.00 -8.65
C GLY A 89 0.78 11.20 -7.18
N GLN A 90 0.88 10.17 -6.35
CA GLN A 90 0.43 10.26 -4.96
C GLN A 90 1.48 9.80 -3.94
N LEU A 91 2.06 8.60 -4.09
CA LEU A 91 2.92 8.02 -3.06
C LEU A 91 4.28 8.71 -2.98
N VAL A 92 4.95 8.94 -4.12
CA VAL A 92 6.25 9.63 -4.17
C VAL A 92 6.16 11.05 -3.59
N PRO A 93 5.17 11.89 -3.97
CA PRO A 93 4.99 13.20 -3.33
C PRO A 93 4.74 13.12 -1.82
N LEU A 94 4.09 12.07 -1.36
CA LEU A 94 3.74 11.89 0.05
C LEU A 94 4.98 11.70 0.94
N VAL A 95 6.09 11.20 0.40
CA VAL A 95 7.36 11.09 1.11
C VAL A 95 7.84 12.46 1.60
N GLY A 96 7.79 13.49 0.74
CA GLY A 96 8.10 14.87 1.14
C GLY A 96 7.14 15.45 2.18
N ALA A 97 5.92 14.93 2.26
CA ALA A 97 4.92 15.31 3.25
C ALA A 97 5.03 14.52 4.58
N GLY A 98 6.00 13.63 4.72
CA GLY A 98 6.29 12.91 5.96
C GLY A 98 5.93 11.44 5.99
N LEU A 99 5.64 10.82 4.84
CA LEU A 99 5.48 9.36 4.77
C LEU A 99 6.79 8.68 5.19
N ALA A 100 6.74 7.81 6.19
CA ALA A 100 7.90 7.06 6.70
C ALA A 100 7.92 5.60 6.22
N ALA A 101 6.76 5.00 6.02
CA ALA A 101 6.61 3.64 5.52
C ALA A 101 5.28 3.46 4.79
N CYS A 102 5.22 2.44 3.91
CA CYS A 102 3.98 2.08 3.23
C CYS A 102 3.94 0.59 2.88
N THR A 103 2.74 0.01 2.86
CA THR A 103 2.49 -1.37 2.46
C THR A 103 1.41 -1.43 1.38
N TYR A 104 1.76 -1.92 0.21
CA TYR A 104 0.79 -2.16 -0.86
C TYR A 104 -0.09 -3.37 -0.55
N THR A 105 -1.39 -3.22 -0.71
CA THR A 105 -2.37 -4.28 -0.58
C THR A 105 -2.83 -4.73 -1.97
N GLN A 106 -2.37 -5.92 -2.46
CA GLN A 106 -1.57 -6.90 -1.74
C GLN A 106 -0.69 -7.72 -2.72
N VAL A 107 0.08 -8.69 -2.23
CA VAL A 107 0.97 -9.50 -3.09
C VAL A 107 0.18 -10.47 -3.96
N SER A 108 -0.75 -11.23 -3.40
CA SER A 108 -1.62 -12.15 -4.14
C SER A 108 -3.08 -11.88 -3.81
N ASP A 109 -3.97 -12.21 -4.74
CA ASP A 109 -5.41 -12.20 -4.46
C ASP A 109 -5.74 -13.09 -3.26
N VAL A 110 -6.75 -12.69 -2.49
CA VAL A 110 -7.24 -13.44 -1.33
C VAL A 110 -8.75 -13.50 -1.40
N GLU A 111 -9.28 -14.72 -1.51
CA GLU A 111 -10.73 -14.96 -1.59
C GLU A 111 -11.39 -14.03 -2.64
N ARG A 112 -12.32 -13.20 -2.21
CA ARG A 112 -13.07 -12.27 -3.08
C ARG A 112 -12.31 -11.01 -3.47
N GLU A 113 -11.13 -10.75 -2.88
CA GLU A 113 -10.30 -9.60 -3.21
C GLU A 113 -9.34 -9.91 -4.35
N SER A 114 -9.55 -9.28 -5.50
CA SER A 114 -8.73 -9.42 -6.69
C SER A 114 -7.72 -8.26 -6.86
N ASN A 115 -7.23 -7.70 -5.76
CA ASN A 115 -6.33 -6.55 -5.72
C ASN A 115 -4.84 -6.93 -5.60
N GLY A 116 -4.51 -8.23 -5.65
CA GLY A 116 -3.15 -8.72 -5.63
C GLY A 116 -2.35 -8.34 -6.88
N LEU A 117 -1.03 -8.33 -6.76
CA LEU A 117 -0.10 -8.23 -7.90
C LEU A 117 -0.08 -9.53 -8.73
N MET A 118 -0.57 -10.62 -8.15
CA MET A 118 -0.73 -11.93 -8.79
C MET A 118 -2.04 -12.58 -8.36
N THR A 119 -2.49 -13.58 -9.11
CA THR A 119 -3.67 -14.37 -8.78
C THR A 119 -3.49 -15.14 -7.48
N TYR A 120 -4.61 -15.57 -6.85
CA TYR A 120 -4.58 -16.25 -5.56
C TYR A 120 -3.77 -17.56 -5.60
N ASP A 121 -3.82 -18.28 -6.73
CA ASP A 121 -3.01 -19.48 -7.00
C ASP A 121 -1.56 -19.17 -7.37
N ARG A 122 -1.19 -17.87 -7.49
CA ARG A 122 0.13 -17.33 -7.82
C ARG A 122 0.65 -17.71 -9.22
N VAL A 123 -0.20 -18.24 -10.08
CA VAL A 123 0.17 -18.65 -11.43
C VAL A 123 0.30 -17.49 -12.40
N VAL A 124 -0.54 -16.46 -12.24
CA VAL A 124 -0.54 -15.30 -13.12
C VAL A 124 -0.08 -14.06 -12.37
N VAL A 125 1.05 -13.49 -12.80
CA VAL A 125 1.49 -12.15 -12.38
C VAL A 125 0.72 -11.12 -13.19
N LYS A 126 -0.07 -10.27 -12.54
CA LYS A 126 -0.99 -9.31 -13.18
C LYS A 126 -0.31 -8.01 -13.60
N VAL A 127 0.72 -7.60 -12.89
CA VAL A 127 1.51 -6.39 -13.16
C VAL A 127 2.91 -6.76 -13.64
N ASP A 128 3.42 -6.05 -14.66
CA ASP A 128 4.80 -6.24 -15.11
C ASP A 128 5.80 -6.04 -13.95
N PRO A 129 6.58 -7.05 -13.57
CA PRO A 129 7.57 -6.95 -12.50
C PRO A 129 8.61 -5.85 -12.74
N ALA A 130 8.96 -5.58 -14.00
CA ALA A 130 9.90 -4.51 -14.34
C ALA A 130 9.30 -3.12 -14.06
N LEU A 131 7.99 -2.95 -14.30
CA LEU A 131 7.28 -1.72 -13.91
C LEU A 131 7.32 -1.54 -12.40
N MET A 132 6.95 -2.59 -11.63
CA MET A 132 6.96 -2.52 -10.17
C MET A 132 8.35 -2.21 -9.61
N ALA A 133 9.38 -2.84 -10.15
CA ALA A 133 10.75 -2.58 -9.76
C ALA A 133 11.19 -1.12 -10.04
N ARG A 134 10.73 -0.52 -11.14
CA ARG A 134 10.97 0.91 -11.43
C ARG A 134 10.25 1.82 -10.43
N LEU A 135 8.96 1.58 -10.18
CA LEU A 135 8.14 2.37 -9.27
C LEU A 135 8.70 2.33 -7.84
N ASN A 136 9.11 1.15 -7.37
CA ASN A 136 9.73 1.01 -6.06
C ASN A 136 11.08 1.76 -5.98
N ARG A 137 11.92 1.69 -7.01
CA ARG A 137 13.18 2.47 -7.05
C ARG A 137 12.93 3.98 -7.01
N GLU A 138 11.92 4.48 -7.72
CA GLU A 138 11.55 5.90 -7.67
C GLU A 138 11.14 6.32 -6.24
N LEU A 139 10.40 5.46 -5.56
CA LEU A 139 10.00 5.66 -4.16
C LEU A 139 11.23 5.63 -3.22
N GLU A 140 12.13 4.66 -3.37
CA GLU A 140 13.38 4.57 -2.59
C GLU A 140 14.25 5.81 -2.76
N VAL A 141 14.38 6.32 -4.00
CA VAL A 141 15.10 7.57 -4.28
C VAL A 141 14.45 8.76 -3.58
N ALA A 142 13.13 8.84 -3.54
CA ALA A 142 12.42 9.89 -2.81
C ALA A 142 12.73 9.83 -1.30
N PHE A 143 12.68 8.65 -0.69
CA PHE A 143 13.07 8.46 0.72
C PHE A 143 14.55 8.83 0.98
N ALA A 144 15.45 8.44 0.08
CA ALA A 144 16.87 8.76 0.23
C ALA A 144 17.15 10.28 0.18
N ARG A 145 16.39 11.03 -0.61
CA ARG A 145 16.50 12.50 -0.69
C ARG A 145 16.07 13.17 0.63
N VAL A 146 14.95 12.75 1.20
CA VAL A 146 14.44 13.33 2.46
C VAL A 146 15.38 13.05 3.64
N ARG A 147 16.07 11.89 3.64
CA ARG A 147 17.05 11.55 4.70
C ARG A 147 18.32 12.42 4.69
N ARG A 148 18.61 13.07 3.56
CA ARG A 148 19.82 13.89 3.36
C ARG A 148 19.58 15.40 3.53
N ALA A 149 18.31 15.79 3.59
CA ALA A 149 17.88 17.16 3.79
C ALA A 149 17.66 17.49 5.27
#